data_caad928d650ec61bbbf991c63b22d86b
#
_entry.id   caad928d650ec61bbbf991c63b22d86b
#
_cell.length_a   1.000
_cell.length_b   1.000
_cell.length_c   1.000
_cell.angle_alpha   90.00
_cell.angle_beta   90.00
_cell.angle_gamma   90.00
#
_symmetry.space_group_name_H-M   'P 1'
#
loop_
_entity.id
_entity.type
_entity.pdbx_description
1 polymer ?
#
loop_
_entity_poly.entity_id
_entity_poly.type
_entity_poly.pdbx_seq_one_letter_code
_entity_poly.pdbx_strand_id
1 'polypeptide(L)'
;VLPVALVALSALTVGACGSGGESGGSRQINWYVFNEPGGAFEAAVKTCNQQAAGRYRINYVRLPTDANQQRELVVRRLAAKDSNIDIIGMDVIWTAEFAEAGWIKPWTGAEEKVARQGRLQGPLTTVTYKNKLWGAPFTTNTQLLWYRKDRVKAPPDTLTWDQLIDQGVKSGKAIEVQGNQYEGLTVWVNALILGAGGQIVDERGEVKVGPTTETAARIIHKLATSKAAPPGMATNKEDEARLGFESGRSDYQLNYTFIYASAADAPGGFQKKIGWARYPRSVAGKPSRPPIGGINLGIGAYSKNPKLAFEAANCLSQPANQLVASEKGGLPPTSESLYKDPKLIKAFPFADLLRTSISEGGPRPAIPAYSDVSLAIQKSFHPEADIDPSKIVGELKERLKKAAEGKIF
;
A
#
# COMPACT_ATOMS: atom_id res chain seq x y z
N VAL A 1 -3.33 -77.76 -47.09
CA VAL A 1 -4.78 -77.70 -47.01
C VAL A 1 -5.11 -77.30 -45.62
N LEU A 2 -5.29 -76.01 -45.36
CA LEU A 2 -5.78 -75.46 -44.10
C LEU A 2 -7.28 -75.00 -44.24
N PRO A 3 -8.15 -75.24 -43.32
CA PRO A 3 -9.50 -74.64 -43.33
C PRO A 3 -9.52 -73.27 -42.70
N VAL A 4 -10.22 -72.37 -43.39
CA VAL A 4 -10.56 -71.03 -42.94
C VAL A 4 -11.71 -71.11 -41.94
N ALA A 5 -11.51 -70.59 -40.69
CA ALA A 5 -12.55 -70.46 -39.70
C ALA A 5 -13.15 -69.04 -39.79
N LEU A 6 -14.47 -68.95 -40.11
CA LEU A 6 -15.28 -67.75 -40.06
C LEU A 6 -15.57 -67.42 -38.60
N VAL A 7 -15.13 -66.23 -38.14
CA VAL A 7 -15.57 -65.68 -36.84
C VAL A 7 -16.69 -64.67 -37.09
N ALA A 8 -17.88 -64.94 -36.59
CA ALA A 8 -19.04 -64.06 -36.59
C ALA A 8 -18.83 -62.95 -35.55
N LEU A 9 -18.84 -61.69 -35.99
CA LEU A 9 -18.76 -60.51 -35.14
C LEU A 9 -20.16 -60.11 -34.67
N SER A 10 -20.49 -60.38 -33.44
CA SER A 10 -21.74 -59.92 -32.82
C SER A 10 -21.57 -58.49 -32.36
N ALA A 11 -22.25 -57.54 -32.96
CA ALA A 11 -22.30 -56.15 -32.60
C ALA A 11 -23.15 -55.97 -31.31
N LEU A 12 -22.53 -55.76 -30.19
CA LEU A 12 -23.19 -55.25 -28.97
C LEU A 12 -23.28 -53.71 -29.05
N THR A 13 -24.49 -53.21 -29.27
CA THR A 13 -24.80 -51.79 -29.13
C THR A 13 -24.89 -51.46 -27.65
N VAL A 14 -23.82 -50.90 -27.10
CA VAL A 14 -23.85 -50.29 -25.76
C VAL A 14 -24.45 -48.90 -25.95
N GLY A 15 -25.69 -48.72 -25.51
CA GLY A 15 -26.33 -47.42 -25.35
C GLY A 15 -25.60 -46.60 -24.27
N ALA A 16 -24.75 -45.68 -24.67
CA ALA A 16 -24.18 -44.70 -23.78
C ALA A 16 -25.23 -43.62 -23.49
N CYS A 17 -25.96 -43.75 -22.41
CA CYS A 17 -26.61 -42.61 -21.76
C CYS A 17 -25.53 -41.73 -21.19
N GLY A 18 -25.05 -40.78 -21.96
CA GLY A 18 -24.19 -39.72 -21.55
C GLY A 18 -24.99 -38.70 -20.69
N SER A 19 -25.22 -39.01 -19.42
CA SER A 19 -25.49 -37.94 -18.45
C SER A 19 -24.18 -37.14 -18.29
N GLY A 20 -24.09 -36.06 -19.02
CA GLY A 20 -23.06 -35.02 -18.80
C GLY A 20 -23.26 -34.40 -17.42
N GLY A 21 -22.84 -35.13 -16.37
CA GLY A 21 -22.60 -34.53 -15.10
C GLY A 21 -21.40 -33.62 -15.26
N GLU A 22 -21.63 -32.30 -15.40
CA GLU A 22 -20.58 -31.35 -15.05
C GLU A 22 -20.08 -31.75 -13.68
N SER A 23 -18.91 -32.32 -13.61
CA SER A 23 -18.18 -32.44 -12.35
C SER A 23 -17.97 -31.04 -11.84
N GLY A 24 -18.84 -30.59 -10.92
CA GLY A 24 -18.82 -29.29 -10.29
C GLY A 24 -17.60 -29.10 -9.43
N GLY A 25 -16.43 -29.14 -10.04
CA GLY A 25 -15.19 -28.71 -9.41
C GLY A 25 -15.29 -27.23 -9.09
N SER A 26 -15.00 -26.87 -7.84
CA SER A 26 -14.91 -25.48 -7.38
C SER A 26 -14.06 -24.67 -8.35
N ARG A 27 -14.62 -23.55 -8.87
CA ARG A 27 -13.87 -22.67 -9.79
C ARG A 27 -12.76 -21.97 -9.05
N GLN A 28 -11.54 -22.05 -9.56
CA GLN A 28 -10.39 -21.38 -8.98
C GLN A 28 -10.43 -19.89 -9.30
N ILE A 29 -10.23 -19.06 -8.28
CA ILE A 29 -10.08 -17.60 -8.34
C ILE A 29 -8.67 -17.26 -7.83
N ASN A 30 -7.81 -16.76 -8.71
CA ASN A 30 -6.44 -16.42 -8.36
C ASN A 30 -6.37 -14.98 -7.84
N TRP A 31 -5.85 -14.83 -6.63
CA TRP A 31 -5.59 -13.55 -5.99
C TRP A 31 -4.08 -13.26 -5.98
N TYR A 32 -3.65 -12.32 -6.79
CA TYR A 32 -2.25 -11.86 -6.91
C TYR A 32 -2.03 -10.69 -5.95
N VAL A 33 -1.21 -10.88 -4.93
CA VAL A 33 -0.87 -9.86 -3.94
C VAL A 33 0.50 -10.16 -3.33
N PHE A 34 1.14 -9.19 -2.70
CA PHE A 34 2.45 -9.35 -2.07
C PHE A 34 2.45 -10.50 -1.04
N ASN A 35 3.66 -11.05 -0.81
CA ASN A 35 3.85 -12.08 0.21
C ASN A 35 3.75 -11.45 1.62
N GLU A 36 2.61 -11.63 2.28
CA GLU A 36 2.39 -11.20 3.66
C GLU A 36 2.91 -12.27 4.62
N PRO A 37 3.95 -11.99 5.44
CA PRO A 37 4.63 -13.01 6.23
C PRO A 37 3.89 -13.45 7.49
N GLY A 38 2.92 -12.66 7.98
CA GLY A 38 2.18 -12.91 9.22
C GLY A 38 1.08 -13.98 9.10
N GLY A 39 0.81 -14.50 7.87
CA GLY A 39 -0.24 -15.48 7.62
C GLY A 39 -1.66 -14.92 7.66
N ALA A 40 -1.79 -13.59 7.55
CA ALA A 40 -3.09 -12.91 7.55
C ALA A 40 -3.88 -13.19 6.27
N PHE A 41 -3.22 -13.17 5.12
CA PHE A 41 -3.89 -13.41 3.83
C PHE A 41 -4.30 -14.85 3.65
N GLU A 42 -3.48 -15.81 4.11
CA GLU A 42 -3.87 -17.23 4.15
C GLU A 42 -5.10 -17.46 5.02
N ALA A 43 -5.17 -16.79 6.19
CA ALA A 43 -6.32 -16.90 7.08
C ALA A 43 -7.60 -16.34 6.43
N ALA A 44 -7.52 -15.19 5.76
CA ALA A 44 -8.64 -14.61 5.02
C ALA A 44 -9.09 -15.51 3.86
N VAL A 45 -8.16 -16.08 3.11
CA VAL A 45 -8.43 -17.05 2.03
C VAL A 45 -9.13 -18.30 2.59
N LYS A 46 -8.64 -18.85 3.70
CA LYS A 46 -9.27 -20.01 4.36
C LYS A 46 -10.72 -19.72 4.74
N THR A 47 -10.98 -18.57 5.38
CA THR A 47 -12.31 -18.13 5.76
C THR A 47 -13.23 -17.99 4.56
N CYS A 48 -12.78 -17.30 3.50
CA CYS A 48 -13.58 -17.10 2.30
C CYS A 48 -13.83 -18.37 1.52
N ASN A 49 -12.89 -19.30 1.47
CA ASN A 49 -13.08 -20.61 0.85
C ASN A 49 -14.14 -21.46 1.60
N GLN A 50 -14.20 -21.35 2.92
CA GLN A 50 -15.27 -22.00 3.72
C GLN A 50 -16.63 -21.37 3.44
N GLN A 51 -16.72 -20.03 3.38
CA GLN A 51 -17.96 -19.30 3.10
C GLN A 51 -18.45 -19.51 1.66
N ALA A 52 -17.54 -19.74 0.72
CA ALA A 52 -17.89 -20.03 -0.66
C ALA A 52 -18.68 -21.31 -0.85
N ALA A 53 -18.62 -22.27 0.11
CA ALA A 53 -19.36 -23.52 0.10
C ALA A 53 -19.24 -24.28 -1.26
N GLY A 54 -18.04 -24.33 -1.83
CA GLY A 54 -17.76 -25.03 -3.10
C GLY A 54 -18.01 -24.25 -4.39
N ARG A 55 -18.61 -23.05 -4.33
CA ARG A 55 -18.86 -22.22 -5.54
C ARG A 55 -17.56 -21.73 -6.18
N TYR A 56 -16.55 -21.37 -5.37
CA TYR A 56 -15.20 -21.01 -5.81
C TYR A 56 -14.17 -21.43 -4.74
N ARG A 57 -12.91 -21.38 -5.15
CA ARG A 57 -11.74 -21.52 -4.28
C ARG A 57 -10.71 -20.44 -4.62
N ILE A 58 -10.41 -19.58 -3.66
CA ILE A 58 -9.36 -18.58 -3.81
C ILE A 58 -7.99 -19.27 -3.72
N ASN A 59 -7.14 -18.99 -4.68
CA ASN A 59 -5.74 -19.36 -4.72
C ASN A 59 -4.89 -18.11 -4.48
N TYR A 60 -4.18 -18.03 -3.37
CA TYR A 60 -3.28 -16.93 -3.05
C TYR A 60 -1.98 -17.07 -3.84
N VAL A 61 -1.78 -16.21 -4.82
CA VAL A 61 -0.58 -16.14 -5.66
C VAL A 61 0.32 -15.02 -5.12
N ARG A 62 1.43 -15.43 -4.50
CA ARG A 62 2.36 -14.49 -3.87
C ARG A 62 3.19 -13.75 -4.90
N LEU A 63 3.15 -12.42 -4.84
CA LEU A 63 4.06 -11.53 -5.55
C LEU A 63 5.27 -11.18 -4.68
N PRO A 64 6.37 -10.64 -5.25
CA PRO A 64 7.49 -10.10 -4.48
C PRO A 64 7.04 -9.08 -3.44
N THR A 65 7.89 -8.79 -2.45
CA THR A 65 7.61 -7.76 -1.45
C THR A 65 7.84 -6.33 -1.96
N ASP A 66 8.74 -6.15 -2.92
CA ASP A 66 9.01 -4.85 -3.55
C ASP A 66 7.88 -4.42 -4.48
N ALA A 67 7.29 -3.24 -4.22
CA ALA A 67 6.11 -2.74 -4.95
C ALA A 67 6.37 -2.50 -6.44
N ASN A 68 7.57 -2.09 -6.83
CA ASN A 68 7.93 -1.89 -8.25
C ASN A 68 7.97 -3.22 -9.00
N GLN A 69 8.58 -4.26 -8.39
CA GLN A 69 8.60 -5.60 -8.95
C GLN A 69 7.20 -6.22 -9.06
N GLN A 70 6.34 -6.01 -8.04
CA GLN A 70 4.94 -6.42 -8.08
C GLN A 70 4.22 -5.80 -9.29
N ARG A 71 4.33 -4.47 -9.41
CA ARG A 71 3.70 -3.73 -10.52
C ARG A 71 4.18 -4.26 -11.87
N GLU A 72 5.48 -4.38 -12.05
CA GLU A 72 6.07 -4.86 -13.32
C GLU A 72 5.54 -6.24 -13.72
N LEU A 73 5.48 -7.19 -12.78
CA LEU A 73 4.96 -8.53 -13.03
C LEU A 73 3.47 -8.50 -13.42
N VAL A 74 2.66 -7.73 -12.69
CA VAL A 74 1.22 -7.66 -12.93
C VAL A 74 0.94 -6.93 -14.25
N VAL A 75 1.61 -5.82 -14.53
CA VAL A 75 1.46 -5.03 -15.77
C VAL A 75 1.80 -5.88 -17.01
N ARG A 76 2.92 -6.58 -17.01
CA ARG A 76 3.31 -7.48 -18.13
C ARG A 76 2.24 -8.51 -18.44
N ARG A 77 1.63 -9.12 -17.42
CA ARG A 77 0.58 -10.12 -17.59
C ARG A 77 -0.74 -9.51 -18.04
N LEU A 78 -1.13 -8.36 -17.48
CA LEU A 78 -2.34 -7.63 -17.90
C LEU A 78 -2.23 -7.14 -19.34
N ALA A 79 -1.07 -6.60 -19.74
CA ALA A 79 -0.80 -6.22 -21.13
C ALA A 79 -0.87 -7.41 -22.10
N ALA A 80 -0.47 -8.61 -21.64
CA ALA A 80 -0.63 -9.87 -22.39
C ALA A 80 -2.07 -10.43 -22.32
N LYS A 81 -3.02 -9.73 -21.72
CA LYS A 81 -4.43 -10.15 -21.53
C LYS A 81 -4.57 -11.48 -20.80
N ASP A 82 -3.70 -11.73 -19.80
CA ASP A 82 -3.73 -12.96 -19.03
C ASP A 82 -5.04 -13.14 -18.27
N SER A 83 -5.81 -14.11 -18.64
CA SER A 83 -7.12 -14.42 -18.06
C SER A 83 -7.06 -15.16 -16.73
N ASN A 84 -5.85 -15.50 -16.22
CA ASN A 84 -5.68 -16.11 -14.91
C ASN A 84 -5.57 -15.09 -13.78
N ILE A 85 -5.54 -13.80 -14.08
CA ILE A 85 -5.57 -12.74 -13.07
C ILE A 85 -7.03 -12.42 -12.77
N ASP A 86 -7.55 -12.94 -11.64
CA ASP A 86 -8.94 -12.70 -11.22
C ASP A 86 -9.02 -11.52 -10.25
N ILE A 87 -8.22 -11.54 -9.18
CA ILE A 87 -8.14 -10.47 -8.17
C ILE A 87 -6.70 -10.00 -8.07
N ILE A 88 -6.53 -8.69 -8.02
CA ILE A 88 -5.24 -8.02 -7.85
C ILE A 88 -5.24 -7.29 -6.52
N GLY A 89 -4.30 -7.62 -5.63
CA GLY A 89 -3.97 -6.77 -4.50
C GLY A 89 -3.14 -5.58 -4.98
N MET A 90 -3.82 -4.50 -5.30
CA MET A 90 -3.21 -3.29 -5.85
C MET A 90 -2.67 -2.40 -4.74
N ASP A 91 -1.43 -1.94 -4.87
CA ASP A 91 -1.03 -0.73 -4.14
C ASP A 91 -1.99 0.41 -4.51
N VAL A 92 -2.27 1.28 -3.55
CA VAL A 92 -3.22 2.40 -3.70
C VAL A 92 -2.92 3.30 -4.91
N ILE A 93 -1.66 3.34 -5.35
CA ILE A 93 -1.20 4.18 -6.47
C ILE A 93 -1.49 3.60 -7.86
N TRP A 94 -1.86 2.31 -7.97
CA TRP A 94 -2.06 1.67 -9.27
C TRP A 94 -3.46 1.87 -9.85
N THR A 95 -4.41 2.34 -9.03
CA THR A 95 -5.83 2.43 -9.41
C THR A 95 -6.05 3.23 -10.70
N ALA A 96 -5.47 4.42 -10.79
CA ALA A 96 -5.66 5.29 -11.96
C ALA A 96 -5.03 4.70 -13.23
N GLU A 97 -3.82 4.18 -13.13
CA GLU A 97 -3.12 3.53 -14.25
C GLU A 97 -3.89 2.32 -14.77
N PHE A 98 -4.26 1.40 -13.87
CA PHE A 98 -4.91 0.15 -14.27
C PHE A 98 -6.32 0.39 -14.80
N ALA A 99 -7.03 1.38 -14.28
CA ALA A 99 -8.33 1.80 -14.77
C ALA A 99 -8.24 2.43 -16.17
N GLU A 100 -7.28 3.34 -16.39
CA GLU A 100 -7.11 4.02 -17.68
C GLU A 100 -6.63 3.05 -18.77
N ALA A 101 -5.75 2.11 -18.43
CA ALA A 101 -5.31 1.07 -19.35
C ALA A 101 -6.37 -0.01 -19.64
N GLY A 102 -7.53 0.04 -18.98
CA GLY A 102 -8.59 -0.97 -19.13
C GLY A 102 -8.20 -2.35 -18.58
N TRP A 103 -7.29 -2.41 -17.62
CA TRP A 103 -6.79 -3.67 -17.06
C TRP A 103 -7.61 -4.19 -15.88
N ILE A 104 -8.47 -3.35 -15.29
CA ILE A 104 -9.38 -3.72 -14.20
C ILE A 104 -10.81 -3.33 -14.52
N LYS A 105 -11.75 -3.99 -13.87
CA LYS A 105 -13.18 -3.74 -14.03
C LYS A 105 -13.68 -2.72 -13.02
N PRO A 106 -14.59 -1.79 -13.43
CA PRO A 106 -15.26 -0.92 -12.46
C PRO A 106 -16.20 -1.74 -11.57
N TRP A 107 -16.29 -1.31 -10.31
CA TRP A 107 -17.27 -1.83 -9.36
C TRP A 107 -18.57 -1.05 -9.53
N THR A 108 -19.69 -1.75 -9.64
CA THR A 108 -21.00 -1.15 -9.89
C THR A 108 -22.10 -1.87 -9.11
N GLY A 109 -23.25 -1.22 -8.94
CA GLY A 109 -24.44 -1.86 -8.37
C GLY A 109 -24.24 -2.37 -6.93
N ALA A 110 -24.58 -3.64 -6.70
CA ALA A 110 -24.53 -4.25 -5.38
C ALA A 110 -23.09 -4.40 -4.88
N GLU A 111 -22.15 -4.77 -5.75
CA GLU A 111 -20.73 -4.93 -5.42
C GLU A 111 -20.09 -3.61 -4.98
N GLU A 112 -20.40 -2.51 -5.67
CA GLU A 112 -19.92 -1.18 -5.29
C GLU A 112 -20.49 -0.76 -3.93
N LYS A 113 -21.79 -0.99 -3.69
CA LYS A 113 -22.43 -0.66 -2.41
C LYS A 113 -21.75 -1.37 -1.25
N VAL A 114 -21.45 -2.65 -1.40
CA VAL A 114 -20.74 -3.45 -0.38
C VAL A 114 -19.31 -2.94 -0.17
N ALA A 115 -18.59 -2.65 -1.26
CA ALA A 115 -17.21 -2.18 -1.19
C ALA A 115 -17.07 -0.82 -0.50
N ARG A 116 -18.07 0.07 -0.62
CA ARG A 116 -18.09 1.40 0.02
C ARG A 116 -18.56 1.38 1.46
N GLN A 117 -19.34 0.38 1.85
CA GLN A 117 -20.06 0.40 3.12
C GLN A 117 -19.12 0.44 4.33
N GLY A 118 -19.26 1.48 5.17
CA GLY A 118 -18.54 1.63 6.44
C GLY A 118 -17.02 1.77 6.29
N ARG A 119 -16.52 2.24 5.14
CA ARG A 119 -15.10 2.49 4.90
C ARG A 119 -14.71 3.91 5.29
N LEU A 120 -13.49 4.07 5.78
CA LEU A 120 -12.87 5.39 5.95
C LEU A 120 -12.73 6.10 4.60
N GLN A 121 -12.88 7.43 4.62
CA GLN A 121 -12.85 8.25 3.41
C GLN A 121 -11.47 8.19 2.70
N GLY A 122 -10.37 8.22 3.45
CA GLY A 122 -9.02 8.14 2.88
C GLY A 122 -8.83 6.92 1.95
N PRO A 123 -9.05 5.69 2.42
CA PRO A 123 -9.03 4.49 1.57
C PRO A 123 -10.00 4.53 0.39
N LEU A 124 -11.20 5.12 0.55
CA LEU A 124 -12.15 5.25 -0.56
C LEU A 124 -11.63 6.16 -1.69
N THR A 125 -10.88 7.22 -1.36
CA THR A 125 -10.27 8.05 -2.40
C THR A 125 -9.27 7.29 -3.25
N THR A 126 -8.55 6.32 -2.66
CA THR A 126 -7.51 5.54 -3.37
C THR A 126 -8.06 4.54 -4.39
N VAL A 127 -9.34 4.18 -4.31
CA VAL A 127 -10.02 3.29 -5.27
C VAL A 127 -10.96 4.04 -6.20
N THR A 128 -11.04 5.37 -6.07
CA THR A 128 -11.92 6.20 -6.90
C THR A 128 -11.09 6.92 -7.96
N TYR A 129 -11.45 6.71 -9.22
CA TYR A 129 -10.85 7.39 -10.36
C TYR A 129 -11.93 7.75 -11.40
N LYS A 130 -11.91 9.00 -11.89
CA LYS A 130 -12.95 9.54 -12.81
C LYS A 130 -14.38 9.24 -12.33
N ASN A 131 -14.66 9.49 -11.04
CA ASN A 131 -15.95 9.28 -10.37
C ASN A 131 -16.46 7.82 -10.39
N LYS A 132 -15.62 6.84 -10.66
CA LYS A 132 -15.96 5.41 -10.57
C LYS A 132 -15.12 4.71 -9.52
N LEU A 133 -15.71 3.68 -8.92
CA LEU A 133 -14.99 2.79 -8.00
C LEU A 133 -14.30 1.69 -8.82
N TRP A 134 -13.01 1.45 -8.57
CA TRP A 134 -12.20 0.49 -9.31
C TRP A 134 -11.60 -0.64 -8.44
N GLY A 135 -11.93 -0.62 -7.16
CA GLY A 135 -11.48 -1.65 -6.22
C GLY A 135 -12.26 -1.61 -4.92
N ALA A 136 -12.15 -2.66 -4.12
CA ALA A 136 -12.61 -2.65 -2.74
C ALA A 136 -11.41 -2.34 -1.83
N PRO A 137 -11.48 -1.32 -0.94
CA PRO A 137 -10.45 -1.09 0.05
C PRO A 137 -10.34 -2.28 1.00
N PHE A 138 -9.14 -2.88 1.10
CA PHE A 138 -8.89 -4.04 1.95
C PHE A 138 -8.13 -3.67 3.21
N THR A 139 -6.89 -3.21 3.06
CA THR A 139 -6.08 -2.66 4.16
C THR A 139 -5.68 -1.24 3.83
N THR A 140 -5.41 -0.45 4.85
CA THR A 140 -4.84 0.88 4.69
C THR A 140 -3.52 0.99 5.42
N ASN A 141 -2.82 2.09 5.25
CA ASN A 141 -1.56 2.33 5.94
C ASN A 141 -1.29 3.83 6.07
N THR A 142 -0.58 4.21 7.14
CA THR A 142 -0.07 5.56 7.33
C THR A 142 1.15 5.53 8.22
N GLN A 143 1.97 6.57 8.15
CA GLN A 143 3.11 6.72 9.04
C GLN A 143 2.74 7.52 10.29
N LEU A 144 3.33 7.11 11.42
CA LEU A 144 3.30 7.83 12.68
C LEU A 144 4.73 8.25 13.05
N LEU A 145 4.84 9.22 13.95
CA LEU A 145 6.08 9.52 14.63
C LEU A 145 6.22 8.58 15.83
N TRP A 146 7.12 7.61 15.73
CA TRP A 146 7.50 6.73 16.83
C TRP A 146 8.63 7.36 17.63
N TYR A 147 8.58 7.27 18.96
CA TYR A 147 9.59 7.86 19.81
C TYR A 147 9.94 6.98 21.03
N ARG A 148 11.11 7.16 21.57
CA ARG A 148 11.60 6.49 22.76
C ARG A 148 11.06 7.20 24.02
N LYS A 149 9.87 6.75 24.55
CA LYS A 149 9.25 7.36 25.72
C LYS A 149 10.03 7.20 27.02
N ASP A 150 11.03 6.32 27.02
CA ASP A 150 12.00 6.17 28.12
C ASP A 150 13.15 7.19 28.05
N ARG A 151 13.26 7.97 26.97
CA ARG A 151 14.33 8.95 26.75
C ARG A 151 13.83 10.37 26.49
N VAL A 152 12.69 10.49 25.82
CA VAL A 152 12.14 11.78 25.40
C VAL A 152 10.70 11.93 25.84
N LYS A 153 10.26 13.18 26.05
CA LYS A 153 8.85 13.50 26.33
C LYS A 153 7.98 13.26 25.10
N ALA A 154 6.71 12.95 25.34
CA ALA A 154 5.73 12.79 24.25
C ALA A 154 5.67 14.05 23.39
N PRO A 155 5.88 13.93 22.06
CA PRO A 155 5.79 15.06 21.14
C PRO A 155 4.35 15.61 21.10
N PRO A 156 4.18 16.94 21.07
CA PRO A 156 2.85 17.54 20.91
C PRO A 156 2.33 17.36 19.47
N ASP A 157 1.00 17.34 19.29
CA ASP A 157 0.35 17.24 17.97
C ASP A 157 0.69 18.40 17.02
N THR A 158 1.25 19.47 17.54
CA THR A 158 1.67 20.66 16.78
C THR A 158 3.13 20.62 16.35
N LEU A 159 3.87 19.55 16.71
CA LEU A 159 5.29 19.41 16.38
C LEU A 159 5.53 19.57 14.88
N THR A 160 6.51 20.40 14.52
CA THR A 160 6.94 20.55 13.12
C THR A 160 8.21 19.73 12.85
N TRP A 161 8.49 19.46 11.57
CA TRP A 161 9.74 18.84 11.15
C TRP A 161 10.96 19.64 11.60
N ASP A 162 10.93 20.97 11.51
CA ASP A 162 12.03 21.81 11.97
C ASP A 162 12.32 21.62 13.47
N GLN A 163 11.26 21.61 14.29
CA GLN A 163 11.39 21.36 15.73
C GLN A 163 11.88 19.94 16.05
N LEU A 164 11.41 18.94 15.31
CA LEU A 164 11.86 17.56 15.46
C LEU A 164 13.35 17.42 15.13
N ILE A 165 13.81 18.02 14.03
CA ILE A 165 15.22 18.02 13.63
C ILE A 165 16.06 18.72 14.70
N ASP A 166 15.63 19.87 15.21
CA ASP A 166 16.34 20.62 16.25
C ASP A 166 16.43 19.82 17.57
N GLN A 167 15.38 19.03 17.92
CA GLN A 167 15.42 18.11 19.06
C GLN A 167 16.44 16.99 18.84
N GLY A 168 16.48 16.37 17.65
CA GLY A 168 17.46 15.35 17.31
C GLY A 168 18.89 15.87 17.37
N VAL A 169 19.15 17.05 16.83
CA VAL A 169 20.45 17.72 16.92
C VAL A 169 20.86 17.98 18.36
N LYS A 170 19.93 18.49 19.18
CA LYS A 170 20.19 18.81 20.60
C LYS A 170 20.47 17.56 21.42
N SER A 171 19.78 16.45 21.16
CA SER A 171 20.00 15.18 21.87
C SER A 171 21.21 14.40 21.35
N GLY A 172 21.75 14.76 20.20
CA GLY A 172 22.81 13.99 19.52
C GLY A 172 22.30 12.62 19.02
N LYS A 173 21.00 12.50 18.75
CA LYS A 173 20.34 11.28 18.31
C LYS A 173 19.73 11.45 16.93
N ALA A 174 19.81 10.39 16.12
CA ALA A 174 19.26 10.38 14.78
C ALA A 174 17.72 10.35 14.78
N ILE A 175 17.15 10.76 13.64
CA ILE A 175 15.74 10.61 13.28
C ILE A 175 15.69 9.67 12.09
N GLU A 176 15.16 8.46 12.27
CA GLU A 176 15.10 7.49 11.20
C GLU A 176 13.96 7.82 10.22
N VAL A 177 14.31 7.79 8.95
CA VAL A 177 13.42 8.04 7.81
C VAL A 177 13.76 7.10 6.64
N GLN A 178 12.92 7.07 5.61
CA GLN A 178 13.15 6.31 4.38
C GLN A 178 13.69 7.25 3.30
N GLY A 179 15.01 7.30 3.15
CA GLY A 179 15.70 8.17 2.19
C GLY A 179 16.24 7.45 0.94
N ASN A 180 16.15 6.11 0.86
CA ASN A 180 16.58 5.39 -0.35
C ASN A 180 15.86 5.92 -1.60
N GLN A 181 16.52 5.81 -2.77
CA GLN A 181 15.93 6.18 -4.07
C GLN A 181 14.87 5.17 -4.51
N TYR A 182 13.69 5.20 -3.92
CA TYR A 182 12.54 4.33 -4.18
C TYR A 182 11.23 5.04 -3.83
N GLU A 183 10.11 4.34 -3.91
CA GLU A 183 8.77 4.89 -3.66
C GLU A 183 8.64 5.54 -2.27
N GLY A 184 9.31 5.02 -1.22
CA GLY A 184 9.26 5.61 0.13
C GLY A 184 9.77 7.05 0.19
N LEU A 185 10.76 7.43 -0.61
CA LEU A 185 11.19 8.83 -0.73
C LEU A 185 10.08 9.69 -1.35
N THR A 186 9.41 9.20 -2.40
CA THR A 186 8.26 9.91 -2.99
C THR A 186 7.13 10.09 -1.98
N VAL A 187 6.84 9.07 -1.17
CA VAL A 187 5.86 9.13 -0.07
C VAL A 187 6.19 10.27 0.90
N TRP A 188 7.44 10.38 1.32
CA TRP A 188 7.89 11.42 2.24
C TRP A 188 7.80 12.82 1.61
N VAL A 189 8.33 13.00 0.39
CA VAL A 189 8.25 14.27 -0.35
C VAL A 189 6.80 14.72 -0.54
N ASN A 190 5.91 13.81 -0.96
CA ASN A 190 4.48 14.12 -1.16
C ASN A 190 3.80 14.56 0.15
N ALA A 191 4.06 13.86 1.25
CA ALA A 191 3.52 14.22 2.57
C ALA A 191 3.96 15.62 3.02
N LEU A 192 5.23 15.98 2.77
CA LEU A 192 5.76 17.31 3.08
C LEU A 192 5.12 18.40 2.23
N ILE A 193 4.96 18.18 0.91
CA ILE A 193 4.34 19.14 0.00
C ILE A 193 2.87 19.36 0.36
N LEU A 194 2.11 18.28 0.60
CA LEU A 194 0.72 18.36 1.01
C LEU A 194 0.56 19.05 2.38
N GLY A 195 1.42 18.71 3.34
CA GLY A 195 1.46 19.34 4.67
C GLY A 195 1.84 20.83 4.61
N ALA A 196 2.56 21.26 3.58
CA ALA A 196 2.80 22.66 3.27
C ALA A 196 1.64 23.35 2.52
N GLY A 197 0.58 22.60 2.16
CA GLY A 197 -0.60 23.10 1.45
C GLY A 197 -0.45 23.17 -0.07
N GLY A 198 0.49 22.42 -0.64
CA GLY A 198 0.70 22.29 -2.09
C GLY A 198 0.31 20.92 -2.62
N GLN A 199 0.66 20.66 -3.86
CA GLN A 199 0.54 19.36 -4.52
C GLN A 199 1.60 19.25 -5.63
N ILE A 200 1.91 18.03 -6.05
CA ILE A 200 2.92 17.78 -7.10
C ILE A 200 2.29 17.96 -8.48
N VAL A 201 1.18 17.32 -8.72
CA VAL A 201 0.34 17.43 -9.92
C VAL A 201 -1.13 17.46 -9.50
N ASP A 202 -1.99 18.06 -10.31
CA ASP A 202 -3.44 18.02 -10.08
C ASP A 202 -4.08 16.75 -10.71
N GLU A 203 -5.41 16.63 -10.57
CA GLU A 203 -6.19 15.50 -11.10
C GLU A 203 -6.12 15.35 -12.63
N ARG A 204 -5.72 16.40 -13.34
CA ARG A 204 -5.51 16.40 -14.79
C ARG A 204 -4.07 16.07 -15.18
N GLY A 205 -3.18 15.87 -14.18
CA GLY A 205 -1.76 15.64 -14.39
C GLY A 205 -0.95 16.93 -14.64
N GLU A 206 -1.56 18.11 -14.46
CA GLU A 206 -0.83 19.37 -14.60
C GLU A 206 0.16 19.55 -13.43
N VAL A 207 1.37 19.94 -13.73
CA VAL A 207 2.45 20.15 -12.76
C VAL A 207 2.16 21.36 -11.87
N LYS A 208 2.13 21.17 -10.57
CA LYS A 208 1.82 22.19 -9.54
C LYS A 208 2.98 22.48 -8.57
N VAL A 209 4.18 22.00 -8.88
CA VAL A 209 5.35 22.24 -8.02
C VAL A 209 5.69 23.74 -7.93
N GLY A 210 6.07 24.18 -6.74
CA GLY A 210 6.31 25.59 -6.44
C GLY A 210 6.90 25.78 -5.03
N PRO A 211 6.58 26.87 -4.29
CA PRO A 211 7.17 27.18 -2.98
C PRO A 211 7.00 26.09 -1.92
N THR A 212 5.94 25.28 -2.01
CA THR A 212 5.71 24.13 -1.10
C THR A 212 6.67 22.98 -1.39
N THR A 213 7.12 22.84 -2.63
CA THR A 213 8.18 21.89 -3.03
C THR A 213 9.54 22.32 -2.48
N GLU A 214 9.85 23.62 -2.52
CA GLU A 214 11.04 24.18 -1.89
C GLU A 214 11.02 23.97 -0.37
N THR A 215 9.86 24.15 0.27
CA THR A 215 9.68 23.85 1.70
C THR A 215 10.01 22.39 2.02
N ALA A 216 9.54 21.44 1.21
CA ALA A 216 9.83 20.01 1.38
C ALA A 216 11.33 19.74 1.22
N ALA A 217 11.96 20.31 0.19
CA ALA A 217 13.39 20.17 -0.08
C ALA A 217 14.24 20.73 1.07
N ARG A 218 13.87 21.89 1.60
CA ARG A 218 14.55 22.50 2.75
C ARG A 218 14.50 21.62 4.00
N ILE A 219 13.35 21.03 4.28
CA ILE A 219 13.19 20.11 5.44
C ILE A 219 14.08 18.87 5.25
N ILE A 220 14.03 18.23 4.10
CA ILE A 220 14.79 17.03 3.79
C ILE A 220 16.29 17.32 3.84
N HIS A 221 16.74 18.37 3.17
CA HIS A 221 18.15 18.79 3.18
C HIS A 221 18.63 19.17 4.57
N LYS A 222 17.82 19.90 5.37
CA LYS A 222 18.13 20.24 6.77
C LYS A 222 18.36 18.97 7.60
N LEU A 223 17.51 17.95 7.46
CA LEU A 223 17.74 16.69 8.17
C LEU A 223 19.03 16.03 7.69
N ALA A 224 19.20 15.85 6.38
CA ALA A 224 20.31 15.13 5.77
C ALA A 224 21.68 15.73 6.09
N THR A 225 21.76 17.05 6.24
CA THR A 225 23.01 17.78 6.55
C THR A 225 23.21 18.07 8.04
N SER A 226 22.26 17.68 8.89
CA SER A 226 22.33 17.88 10.34
C SER A 226 22.97 16.69 11.06
N LYS A 227 23.32 16.91 12.34
CA LYS A 227 23.75 15.82 13.25
C LYS A 227 22.63 14.83 13.60
N ALA A 228 21.38 15.11 13.24
CA ALA A 228 20.24 14.24 13.42
C ALA A 228 19.99 13.30 12.21
N ALA A 229 20.79 13.42 11.15
CA ALA A 229 20.72 12.47 10.03
C ALA A 229 21.11 11.06 10.50
N PRO A 230 20.33 10.02 10.16
CA PRO A 230 20.75 8.65 10.46
C PRO A 230 21.91 8.26 9.53
N PRO A 231 22.88 7.49 10.00
CA PRO A 231 23.89 6.88 9.14
C PRO A 231 23.23 6.06 8.04
N GLY A 232 23.63 6.26 6.79
CA GLY A 232 23.04 5.57 5.64
C GLY A 232 21.64 6.07 5.26
N MET A 233 21.25 7.30 5.61
CA MET A 233 19.94 7.86 5.28
C MET A 233 19.54 7.62 3.81
N ALA A 234 20.45 7.90 2.87
CA ALA A 234 20.23 7.72 1.44
C ALA A 234 20.07 6.24 0.98
N THR A 235 20.24 5.27 1.87
CA THR A 235 20.05 3.84 1.57
C THR A 235 18.99 3.19 2.44
N ASN A 236 18.47 3.91 3.44
CA ASN A 236 17.49 3.37 4.39
C ASN A 236 16.11 3.26 3.74
N LYS A 237 15.51 2.09 3.87
CA LYS A 237 14.09 1.80 3.68
C LYS A 237 13.42 1.61 5.04
N GLU A 238 12.24 1.02 5.06
CA GLU A 238 11.44 0.84 6.28
C GLU A 238 12.16 0.00 7.35
N ASP A 239 12.80 -1.10 6.91
CA ASP A 239 13.47 -2.04 7.84
C ASP A 239 14.79 -1.49 8.38
N GLU A 240 15.60 -0.83 7.57
CA GLU A 240 16.83 -0.20 8.04
C GLU A 240 16.53 0.91 9.06
N ALA A 241 15.48 1.71 8.82
CA ALA A 241 15.00 2.72 9.75
C ALA A 241 14.51 2.07 11.08
N ARG A 242 13.75 0.96 10.99
CA ARG A 242 13.32 0.18 12.16
C ARG A 242 14.50 -0.33 12.96
N LEU A 243 15.46 -0.98 12.32
CA LEU A 243 16.66 -1.52 12.99
C LEU A 243 17.49 -0.43 13.65
N GLY A 244 17.62 0.75 13.01
CA GLY A 244 18.28 1.92 13.59
C GLY A 244 17.60 2.40 14.87
N PHE A 245 16.28 2.40 14.91
CA PHE A 245 15.50 2.78 16.08
C PHE A 245 15.56 1.71 17.20
N GLU A 246 15.40 0.45 16.86
CA GLU A 246 15.47 -0.68 17.82
C GLU A 246 16.86 -0.84 18.44
N SER A 247 17.93 -0.55 17.70
CA SER A 247 19.31 -0.56 18.23
C SER A 247 19.58 0.55 19.25
N GLY A 248 18.69 1.54 19.35
CA GLY A 248 18.84 2.70 20.23
C GLY A 248 19.75 3.79 19.69
N ARG A 249 20.12 3.75 18.40
CA ARG A 249 20.85 4.80 17.69
C ARG A 249 20.04 6.08 17.60
N SER A 250 18.72 5.96 17.46
CA SER A 250 17.79 7.07 17.31
C SER A 250 16.75 7.11 18.43
N ASP A 251 16.23 8.30 18.69
CA ASP A 251 15.14 8.54 19.62
C ASP A 251 13.79 8.69 18.91
N TYR A 252 13.81 8.90 17.59
CA TYR A 252 12.64 9.11 16.75
C TYR A 252 12.74 8.33 15.44
N GLN A 253 11.60 7.87 14.92
CA GLN A 253 11.47 7.41 13.54
C GLN A 253 10.11 7.75 12.97
N LEU A 254 10.05 8.02 11.67
CA LEU A 254 8.83 8.05 10.87
C LEU A 254 8.69 6.69 10.21
N ASN A 255 7.63 5.94 10.53
CA ASN A 255 7.43 4.61 9.97
C ASN A 255 5.98 4.14 10.12
N TYR A 256 5.66 3.04 9.48
CA TYR A 256 4.35 2.42 9.48
C TYR A 256 4.06 1.61 10.75
N THR A 257 2.84 1.12 10.89
CA THR A 257 2.31 0.49 12.10
C THR A 257 2.96 -0.84 12.48
N PHE A 258 3.61 -1.53 11.53
CA PHE A 258 4.32 -2.79 11.79
C PHE A 258 5.43 -2.65 12.85
N ILE A 259 5.92 -1.43 13.06
CA ILE A 259 6.90 -1.10 14.10
C ILE A 259 6.45 -1.58 15.49
N TYR A 260 5.15 -1.45 15.79
CA TYR A 260 4.65 -1.85 17.11
C TYR A 260 4.68 -3.37 17.31
N ALA A 261 4.30 -4.14 16.28
CA ALA A 261 4.36 -5.60 16.32
C ALA A 261 5.82 -6.07 16.37
N SER A 262 6.68 -5.55 15.48
CA SER A 262 8.12 -5.87 15.46
C SER A 262 8.81 -5.60 16.79
N ALA A 263 8.46 -4.49 17.45
CA ALA A 263 9.03 -4.14 18.75
C ALA A 263 8.70 -5.14 19.87
N ALA A 264 7.69 -6.00 19.71
CA ALA A 264 7.36 -7.05 20.68
C ALA A 264 8.44 -8.14 20.70
N ASP A 265 9.03 -8.42 19.53
CA ASP A 265 10.07 -9.43 19.35
C ASP A 265 11.48 -8.87 19.61
N ALA A 266 11.61 -7.55 19.69
CA ALA A 266 12.89 -6.89 19.94
C ALA A 266 13.37 -7.09 21.40
N PRO A 267 14.68 -7.26 21.61
CA PRO A 267 15.25 -7.54 22.94
C PRO A 267 14.94 -6.47 24.00
N GLY A 268 14.93 -6.87 25.27
CA GLY A 268 14.87 -5.94 26.40
C GLY A 268 13.53 -5.26 26.62
N GLY A 269 12.43 -5.86 26.13
CA GLY A 269 11.07 -5.33 26.30
C GLY A 269 10.88 -4.00 25.55
N PHE A 270 11.47 -3.89 24.38
CA PHE A 270 11.54 -2.67 23.59
C PHE A 270 10.16 -2.06 23.31
N GLN A 271 9.13 -2.88 23.04
CA GLN A 271 7.76 -2.41 22.82
C GLN A 271 7.23 -1.53 23.96
N LYS A 272 7.62 -1.83 25.22
CA LYS A 272 7.23 -1.03 26.38
C LYS A 272 7.94 0.33 26.45
N LYS A 273 9.01 0.52 25.68
CA LYS A 273 9.83 1.74 25.65
C LYS A 273 9.45 2.70 24.52
N ILE A 274 8.60 2.27 23.60
CA ILE A 274 8.18 3.11 22.49
C ILE A 274 6.85 3.82 22.77
N GLY A 275 6.74 5.04 22.26
CA GLY A 275 5.52 5.81 22.18
C GLY A 275 5.23 6.18 20.72
N TRP A 276 4.10 6.77 20.49
CA TRP A 276 3.63 7.19 19.19
C TRP A 276 3.02 8.59 19.28
N ALA A 277 3.17 9.35 18.21
CA ALA A 277 2.62 10.69 18.07
C ALA A 277 2.19 10.94 16.62
N ARG A 278 1.54 12.06 16.40
CA ARG A 278 1.16 12.49 15.05
C ARG A 278 2.38 12.70 14.16
N TYR A 279 2.18 12.46 12.88
CA TYR A 279 3.17 12.79 11.84
C TYR A 279 3.49 14.30 11.93
N PRO A 280 4.78 14.73 11.89
CA PRO A 280 5.15 16.13 12.07
C PRO A 280 4.57 17.03 10.98
N ARG A 281 4.23 18.26 11.34
CA ARG A 281 3.75 19.27 10.40
C ARG A 281 4.89 19.79 9.54
N SER A 282 4.65 19.99 8.25
CA SER A 282 5.63 20.64 7.37
C SER A 282 5.79 22.13 7.68
N VAL A 283 4.71 22.79 8.09
CA VAL A 283 4.66 24.21 8.40
C VAL A 283 3.81 24.42 9.66
N ALA A 284 4.27 25.30 10.55
CA ALA A 284 3.51 25.70 11.73
C ALA A 284 2.14 26.29 11.34
N GLY A 285 1.11 25.93 12.08
CA GLY A 285 -0.27 26.39 11.82
C GLY A 285 -1.00 25.66 10.69
N LYS A 286 -0.31 24.84 9.88
CA LYS A 286 -0.96 23.98 8.88
C LYS A 286 -1.22 22.58 9.43
N PRO A 287 -2.22 21.84 8.91
CA PRO A 287 -2.47 20.46 9.34
C PRO A 287 -1.33 19.53 8.97
N SER A 288 -1.12 18.51 9.78
CA SER A 288 -0.30 17.36 9.38
C SER A 288 -1.00 16.61 8.24
N ARG A 289 -0.21 16.11 7.28
CA ARG A 289 -0.69 15.32 6.15
C ARG A 289 0.14 14.03 6.03
N PRO A 290 -0.04 13.07 6.95
CA PRO A 290 0.66 11.82 6.87
C PRO A 290 0.30 11.08 5.56
N PRO A 291 1.20 10.23 5.03
CA PRO A 291 0.91 9.51 3.80
C PRO A 291 -0.22 8.51 3.99
N ILE A 292 -0.98 8.25 2.93
CA ILE A 292 -1.94 7.13 2.86
C ILE A 292 -1.39 6.08 1.90
N GLY A 293 -1.32 4.86 2.40
CA GLY A 293 -1.00 3.66 1.66
C GLY A 293 -2.04 2.56 1.89
N GLY A 294 -1.73 1.36 1.47
CA GLY A 294 -2.57 0.19 1.67
C GLY A 294 -2.77 -0.63 0.41
N ILE A 295 -3.62 -1.64 0.53
CA ILE A 295 -3.94 -2.58 -0.55
C ILE A 295 -5.41 -2.53 -0.87
N ASN A 296 -5.71 -2.36 -2.15
CA ASN A 296 -7.04 -2.40 -2.73
C ASN A 296 -7.23 -3.70 -3.54
N LEU A 297 -8.44 -4.23 -3.58
CA LEU A 297 -8.77 -5.43 -4.35
C LEU A 297 -9.40 -5.02 -5.69
N GLY A 298 -8.62 -5.07 -6.76
CA GLY A 298 -9.08 -4.85 -8.13
C GLY A 298 -9.48 -6.16 -8.80
N ILE A 299 -10.43 -6.11 -9.74
CA ILE A 299 -10.85 -7.28 -10.52
C ILE A 299 -10.23 -7.19 -11.92
N GLY A 300 -9.47 -8.22 -12.31
CA GLY A 300 -8.81 -8.28 -13.61
C GLY A 300 -9.82 -8.22 -14.77
N ALA A 301 -9.52 -7.36 -15.75
CA ALA A 301 -10.43 -7.14 -16.90
C ALA A 301 -10.65 -8.41 -17.72
N TYR A 302 -9.64 -9.27 -17.76
CA TYR A 302 -9.63 -10.49 -18.59
C TYR A 302 -10.01 -11.76 -17.82
N SER A 303 -10.37 -11.65 -16.52
CA SER A 303 -10.86 -12.78 -15.73
C SER A 303 -11.99 -13.52 -16.42
N LYS A 304 -11.91 -14.84 -16.44
CA LYS A 304 -12.97 -15.72 -16.97
C LYS A 304 -14.15 -15.87 -16.00
N ASN A 305 -13.96 -15.53 -14.74
CA ASN A 305 -14.95 -15.69 -13.67
C ASN A 305 -15.21 -14.36 -12.90
N PRO A 306 -15.50 -13.23 -13.59
CA PRO A 306 -15.54 -11.93 -12.93
C PRO A 306 -16.58 -11.84 -11.81
N LYS A 307 -17.75 -12.47 -11.94
CA LYS A 307 -18.77 -12.47 -10.88
C LYS A 307 -18.27 -13.14 -9.60
N LEU A 308 -17.61 -14.28 -9.72
CA LEU A 308 -17.02 -14.97 -8.57
C LEU A 308 -15.83 -14.23 -8.00
N ALA A 309 -15.05 -13.54 -8.84
CA ALA A 309 -13.95 -12.68 -8.40
C ALA A 309 -14.43 -11.48 -7.57
N PHE A 310 -15.53 -10.81 -7.96
CA PHE A 310 -16.17 -9.77 -7.16
C PHE A 310 -16.67 -10.31 -5.82
N GLU A 311 -17.33 -11.47 -5.82
CA GLU A 311 -17.81 -12.12 -4.61
C GLU A 311 -16.66 -12.49 -3.66
N ALA A 312 -15.60 -13.08 -4.19
CA ALA A 312 -14.39 -13.42 -3.43
C ALA A 312 -13.68 -12.18 -2.87
N ALA A 313 -13.56 -11.11 -3.66
CA ALA A 313 -12.97 -9.85 -3.21
C ALA A 313 -13.82 -9.16 -2.12
N ASN A 314 -15.15 -9.18 -2.26
CA ASN A 314 -16.05 -8.71 -1.22
C ASN A 314 -15.91 -9.52 0.09
N CYS A 315 -15.74 -10.84 0.00
CA CYS A 315 -15.45 -11.67 1.17
C CYS A 315 -14.11 -11.28 1.81
N LEU A 316 -13.04 -11.20 1.03
CA LEU A 316 -11.71 -10.83 1.53
C LEU A 316 -11.73 -9.48 2.26
N SER A 317 -12.48 -8.49 1.73
CA SER A 317 -12.56 -7.16 2.30
C SER A 317 -13.54 -7.01 3.48
N GLN A 318 -14.18 -8.09 3.95
CA GLN A 318 -15.07 -8.02 5.12
C GLN A 318 -14.34 -7.58 6.39
N PRO A 319 -15.01 -6.85 7.30
CA PRO A 319 -14.40 -6.39 8.54
C PRO A 319 -13.70 -7.50 9.35
N ALA A 320 -14.27 -8.69 9.41
CA ALA A 320 -13.65 -9.82 10.13
C ALA A 320 -12.27 -10.21 9.56
N ASN A 321 -12.11 -10.23 8.23
CA ASN A 321 -10.84 -10.53 7.58
C ASN A 321 -9.84 -9.38 7.72
N GLN A 322 -10.33 -8.13 7.73
CA GLN A 322 -9.48 -6.96 8.02
C GLN A 322 -8.97 -6.97 9.46
N LEU A 323 -9.80 -7.40 10.42
CA LEU A 323 -9.37 -7.55 11.82
C LEU A 323 -8.25 -8.59 11.93
N VAL A 324 -8.38 -9.73 11.25
CA VAL A 324 -7.31 -10.74 11.17
C VAL A 324 -6.04 -10.18 10.53
N ALA A 325 -6.17 -9.34 9.49
CA ALA A 325 -5.03 -8.67 8.87
C ALA A 325 -4.34 -7.72 9.85
N SER A 326 -5.10 -7.07 10.72
CA SER A 326 -4.56 -6.20 11.76
C SER A 326 -3.84 -6.99 12.86
N GLU A 327 -4.46 -8.05 13.37
CA GLU A 327 -3.92 -8.85 14.47
C GLU A 327 -2.65 -9.63 14.07
N LYS A 328 -2.61 -10.17 12.85
CA LYS A 328 -1.51 -11.02 12.36
C LYS A 328 -0.43 -10.25 11.58
N GLY A 329 -0.86 -9.39 10.67
CA GLY A 329 0.03 -8.69 9.74
C GLY A 329 0.36 -7.25 10.14
N GLY A 330 -0.22 -6.73 11.23
CA GLY A 330 -0.04 -5.32 11.61
C GLY A 330 -0.60 -4.35 10.57
N LEU A 331 -1.56 -4.79 9.75
CA LEU A 331 -2.14 -4.01 8.65
C LEU A 331 -3.43 -3.30 9.10
N PRO A 332 -3.47 -1.96 9.14
CA PRO A 332 -4.66 -1.23 9.58
C PRO A 332 -5.89 -1.50 8.70
N PRO A 333 -7.09 -1.60 9.30
CA PRO A 333 -8.31 -1.85 8.55
C PRO A 333 -8.82 -0.59 7.87
N THR A 334 -9.56 -0.76 6.78
CA THR A 334 -10.30 0.30 6.10
C THR A 334 -11.71 0.51 6.67
N SER A 335 -12.21 -0.47 7.43
CA SER A 335 -13.54 -0.42 8.08
C SER A 335 -13.49 0.44 9.33
N GLU A 336 -14.27 1.52 9.34
CA GLU A 336 -14.28 2.51 10.43
C GLU A 336 -14.72 1.90 11.77
N SER A 337 -15.71 1.00 11.75
CA SER A 337 -16.25 0.35 12.96
C SER A 337 -15.21 -0.42 13.75
N LEU A 338 -14.20 -0.98 13.08
CA LEU A 338 -13.15 -1.76 13.73
C LEU A 338 -12.27 -0.94 14.68
N TYR A 339 -12.18 0.37 14.49
CA TYR A 339 -11.38 1.25 15.37
C TYR A 339 -11.94 1.37 16.79
N LYS A 340 -13.15 0.83 17.03
CA LYS A 340 -13.76 0.66 18.36
C LYS A 340 -13.75 -0.78 18.84
N ASP A 341 -13.25 -1.73 18.04
CA ASP A 341 -13.18 -3.13 18.40
C ASP A 341 -12.06 -3.38 19.44
N PRO A 342 -12.35 -4.06 20.58
CA PRO A 342 -11.35 -4.33 21.61
C PRO A 342 -10.12 -5.11 21.09
N LYS A 343 -10.31 -5.98 20.10
CA LYS A 343 -9.21 -6.75 19.50
C LYS A 343 -8.28 -5.86 18.69
N LEU A 344 -8.86 -4.92 17.91
CA LEU A 344 -8.04 -3.95 17.19
C LEU A 344 -7.28 -3.03 18.16
N ILE A 345 -7.95 -2.54 19.22
CA ILE A 345 -7.32 -1.68 20.24
C ILE A 345 -6.19 -2.42 20.95
N LYS A 346 -6.34 -3.73 21.17
CA LYS A 346 -5.25 -4.57 21.72
C LYS A 346 -4.07 -4.67 20.75
N ALA A 347 -4.33 -4.85 19.44
CA ALA A 347 -3.28 -4.91 18.42
C ALA A 347 -2.64 -3.53 18.19
N PHE A 348 -3.45 -2.47 18.21
CA PHE A 348 -3.03 -1.09 18.00
C PHE A 348 -3.49 -0.20 19.17
N PRO A 349 -2.70 -0.09 20.27
CA PRO A 349 -3.04 0.80 21.38
C PRO A 349 -3.16 2.28 20.99
N PHE A 350 -2.77 2.61 19.77
CA PHE A 350 -2.85 3.92 19.11
C PHE A 350 -3.98 4.01 18.09
N ALA A 351 -5.00 3.17 18.17
CA ALA A 351 -6.08 3.06 17.17
C ALA A 351 -6.77 4.39 16.88
N ASP A 352 -7.06 5.22 17.88
CA ASP A 352 -7.68 6.54 17.68
C ASP A 352 -6.78 7.51 16.93
N LEU A 353 -5.48 7.57 17.29
CA LEU A 353 -4.49 8.35 16.56
C LEU A 353 -4.35 7.87 15.13
N LEU A 354 -4.32 6.55 14.92
CA LEU A 354 -4.22 5.92 13.61
C LEU A 354 -5.43 6.28 12.73
N ARG A 355 -6.65 6.15 13.25
CA ARG A 355 -7.89 6.51 12.55
C ARG A 355 -7.87 7.98 12.13
N THR A 356 -7.50 8.87 13.05
CA THR A 356 -7.39 10.30 12.78
C THR A 356 -6.33 10.58 11.71
N SER A 357 -5.17 9.95 11.81
CA SER A 357 -4.07 10.11 10.85
C SER A 357 -4.45 9.64 9.44
N ILE A 358 -5.19 8.52 9.32
CA ILE A 358 -5.72 8.03 8.03
C ILE A 358 -6.77 9.00 7.46
N SER A 359 -7.67 9.53 8.32
CA SER A 359 -8.73 10.44 7.87
C SER A 359 -8.19 11.79 7.40
N GLU A 360 -7.12 12.27 7.99
CA GLU A 360 -6.46 13.55 7.66
C GLU A 360 -5.29 13.40 6.69
N GLY A 361 -4.93 12.18 6.36
CA GLY A 361 -3.79 11.88 5.52
C GLY A 361 -3.92 12.41 4.10
N GLY A 362 -2.78 12.49 3.42
CA GLY A 362 -2.67 12.95 2.04
C GLY A 362 -2.36 11.81 1.08
N PRO A 363 -3.26 11.47 0.16
CA PRO A 363 -2.96 10.48 -0.86
C PRO A 363 -1.89 11.01 -1.83
N ARG A 364 -1.17 10.10 -2.45
CA ARG A 364 -0.32 10.40 -3.59
C ARG A 364 -1.18 10.70 -4.82
N PRO A 365 -0.64 11.39 -5.86
CA PRO A 365 -1.39 11.71 -7.07
C PRO A 365 -2.07 10.50 -7.71
N ALA A 366 -3.37 10.60 -7.95
CA ALA A 366 -4.17 9.53 -8.59
C ALA A 366 -4.25 9.78 -10.12
N ILE A 367 -3.12 9.63 -10.80
CA ILE A 367 -2.99 9.82 -12.25
C ILE A 367 -2.35 8.58 -12.91
N PRO A 368 -2.64 8.32 -14.21
CA PRO A 368 -2.07 7.15 -14.90
C PRO A 368 -0.53 7.14 -14.98
N ALA A 369 0.09 8.31 -15.13
CA ALA A 369 1.55 8.48 -15.20
C ALA A 369 2.23 8.56 -13.83
N TYR A 370 1.59 8.09 -12.75
CA TYR A 370 2.13 8.22 -11.39
C TYR A 370 3.54 7.64 -11.25
N SER A 371 3.80 6.49 -11.86
CA SER A 371 5.13 5.85 -11.78
C SER A 371 6.26 6.75 -12.31
N ASP A 372 5.98 7.50 -13.39
CA ASP A 372 6.95 8.42 -13.97
C ASP A 372 7.12 9.67 -13.10
N VAL A 373 6.03 10.16 -12.52
CA VAL A 373 6.07 11.25 -11.53
C VAL A 373 6.88 10.83 -10.31
N SER A 374 6.66 9.63 -9.78
CA SER A 374 7.43 9.09 -8.66
C SER A 374 8.92 9.01 -8.98
N LEU A 375 9.29 8.49 -10.15
CA LEU A 375 10.69 8.40 -10.57
C LEU A 375 11.34 9.80 -10.74
N ALA A 376 10.59 10.78 -11.26
CA ALA A 376 11.06 12.17 -11.35
C ALA A 376 11.39 12.75 -9.97
N ILE A 377 10.53 12.51 -8.98
CA ILE A 377 10.74 12.94 -7.60
C ILE A 377 11.97 12.24 -7.01
N GLN A 378 12.06 10.92 -7.12
CA GLN A 378 13.20 10.14 -6.62
C GLN A 378 14.53 10.66 -7.15
N LYS A 379 14.61 10.93 -8.46
CA LYS A 379 15.82 11.47 -9.11
C LYS A 379 16.12 12.93 -8.73
N SER A 380 15.14 13.69 -8.28
CA SER A 380 15.33 15.10 -7.89
C SER A 380 15.67 15.27 -6.42
N PHE A 381 15.23 14.33 -5.56
CA PHE A 381 15.38 14.43 -4.11
C PHE A 381 16.44 13.48 -3.53
N HIS A 382 17.14 12.73 -4.38
CA HIS A 382 18.20 11.82 -3.95
C HIS A 382 19.53 12.10 -4.68
N PRO A 383 20.69 12.09 -3.97
CA PRO A 383 20.82 12.00 -2.50
C PRO A 383 20.36 13.27 -1.77
N GLU A 384 19.79 13.12 -0.59
CA GLU A 384 19.13 14.20 0.14
C GLU A 384 20.05 15.32 0.58
N ALA A 385 21.32 15.00 0.85
CA ALA A 385 22.34 16.00 1.22
C ALA A 385 22.77 16.91 0.05
N ASP A 386 22.56 16.46 -1.18
CA ASP A 386 22.95 17.18 -2.39
C ASP A 386 21.83 18.10 -2.93
N ILE A 387 20.65 18.06 -2.30
CA ILE A 387 19.51 18.91 -2.72
C ILE A 387 19.86 20.38 -2.57
N ASP A 388 19.70 21.15 -3.64
CA ASP A 388 19.65 22.63 -3.57
C ASP A 388 18.18 23.09 -3.52
N PRO A 389 17.67 23.49 -2.34
CA PRO A 389 16.26 23.89 -2.21
C PRO A 389 15.86 25.04 -3.13
N SER A 390 16.78 25.90 -3.51
CA SER A 390 16.51 27.05 -4.39
C SER A 390 16.33 26.65 -5.86
N LYS A 391 16.87 25.50 -6.28
CA LYS A 391 16.81 24.99 -7.66
C LYS A 391 15.79 23.91 -7.88
N ILE A 392 15.38 23.21 -6.80
CA ILE A 392 14.55 22.00 -6.87
C ILE A 392 13.25 22.16 -7.67
N VAL A 393 12.62 23.34 -7.60
CA VAL A 393 11.37 23.61 -8.33
C VAL A 393 11.60 23.56 -9.83
N GLY A 394 12.70 24.15 -10.31
CA GLY A 394 13.08 24.15 -11.72
C GLY A 394 13.43 22.75 -12.20
N GLU A 395 14.29 22.06 -11.46
CA GLU A 395 14.75 20.70 -11.76
C GLU A 395 13.60 19.69 -11.81
N LEU A 396 12.72 19.72 -10.80
CA LEU A 396 11.56 18.83 -10.76
C LEU A 396 10.57 19.14 -11.89
N LYS A 397 10.31 20.40 -12.22
CA LYS A 397 9.48 20.78 -13.37
C LYS A 397 10.00 20.20 -14.68
N GLU A 398 11.30 20.31 -14.93
CA GLU A 398 11.93 19.74 -16.11
C GLU A 398 11.79 18.21 -16.18
N ARG A 399 12.02 17.52 -15.05
CA ARG A 399 11.87 16.06 -14.99
C ARG A 399 10.43 15.64 -15.20
N LEU A 400 9.46 16.33 -14.58
CA LEU A 400 8.03 16.04 -14.73
C LEU A 400 7.53 16.27 -16.16
N LYS A 401 8.03 17.28 -16.88
CA LYS A 401 7.75 17.47 -18.31
C LYS A 401 8.26 16.29 -19.13
N LYS A 402 9.51 15.87 -18.91
CA LYS A 402 10.08 14.68 -19.57
C LYS A 402 9.30 13.41 -19.27
N ALA A 403 8.81 13.27 -18.04
CA ALA A 403 7.92 12.18 -17.64
C ALA A 403 6.63 12.14 -18.47
N ALA A 404 5.98 13.30 -18.61
CA ALA A 404 4.75 13.43 -19.41
C ALA A 404 4.99 13.14 -20.92
N GLU A 405 6.21 13.34 -21.41
CA GLU A 405 6.62 13.06 -22.79
C GLU A 405 7.16 11.61 -22.98
N GLY A 406 7.19 10.79 -21.93
CA GLY A 406 7.81 9.46 -21.96
C GLY A 406 9.33 9.47 -22.10
N LYS A 407 10.01 10.56 -21.74
CA LYS A 407 11.45 10.79 -21.93
C LYS A 407 12.23 10.82 -20.60
N ILE A 408 11.75 10.15 -19.58
CA ILE A 408 12.37 10.21 -18.23
C ILE A 408 13.67 9.40 -18.12
N PHE A 409 13.92 8.50 -19.04
CA PHE A 409 15.08 7.62 -19.11
C PHE A 409 16.18 8.14 -20.03
#